data_99d333ebc91cfaa16102a176a4439282
#
_entry.id   99d333ebc91cfaa16102a176a4439282
#
_cell.length_a   1.000
_cell.length_b   1.000
_cell.length_c   1.000
_cell.angle_alpha   90.00
_cell.angle_beta   90.00
_cell.angle_gamma   90.00
#
_symmetry.space_group_name_H-M   'P 1'
#
loop_
_entity.id
_entity.type
_entity.pdbx_description
1 polymer ?
#
loop_
_entity_poly.entity_id
_entity_poly.type
_entity_poly.pdbx_seq_one_letter_code
_entity_poly.pdbx_strand_id
1 'polypeptide(L)'
;MPYEELSPTALLASDFTAPDSRDHPWTVDWCGRDPAELVARALPDHLDTWTSGTSGDRTCWRRTRDQLWAEAGLLADLLRPYRPEAVLSFAPPRHVFGALATVLVPARLGVPVWYRPGIDCGMPPSPDRRWAVIAIPWTFSLLRPRSPWLREARDLTFLHSTATLPPAGARLLNALGPERARAIEVLGSTESGGVAQRVWGPDDPDWHLLEDTEFDWDGPAGEGERPLEIRSPRLASVPGQRPPDRWRLDDHVVPSGDRGFRFAGRRERLVKINGRRISLDTVEDRLRPALRCADLAALPVTHDTVGEHFDLYVVPAADTPYLTPARVTSVAAELGPRPFRVHMVERIERSATGKTRRLQPAHTPDTGVKP
;
A
#
# COMPACT_ATOMS: atom_id res chain seq x y z
N MET A 1 15.82 12.11 -16.42
CA MET A 1 15.00 12.68 -17.52
C MET A 1 14.30 13.93 -17.01
N PRO A 2 14.12 14.98 -17.85
CA PRO A 2 13.31 16.15 -17.49
C PRO A 2 11.84 15.75 -17.36
N TYR A 3 11.07 16.57 -16.63
CA TYR A 3 9.61 16.40 -16.53
C TYR A 3 8.95 16.99 -17.78
N GLU A 4 7.99 16.25 -18.34
CA GLU A 4 7.10 16.74 -19.37
C GLU A 4 6.02 17.64 -18.73
N GLU A 5 5.84 18.85 -19.22
CA GLU A 5 4.79 19.73 -18.76
C GLU A 5 3.47 19.40 -19.48
N LEU A 6 2.48 18.98 -18.71
CA LEU A 6 1.14 18.67 -19.22
C LEU A 6 0.14 19.74 -18.73
N SER A 7 -0.84 20.05 -19.58
CA SER A 7 -1.99 20.81 -19.10
C SER A 7 -2.94 19.91 -18.30
N PRO A 8 -3.70 20.46 -17.31
CA PRO A 8 -4.73 19.70 -16.59
C PRO A 8 -5.71 18.96 -17.52
N THR A 9 -6.16 19.61 -18.58
CA THR A 9 -7.08 19.00 -19.55
C THR A 9 -6.44 17.86 -20.33
N ALA A 10 -5.16 18.00 -20.74
CA ALA A 10 -4.45 16.94 -21.44
C ALA A 10 -4.25 15.71 -20.53
N LEU A 11 -3.92 15.92 -19.25
CA LEU A 11 -3.80 14.81 -18.29
C LEU A 11 -5.14 14.11 -18.08
N LEU A 12 -6.23 14.86 -17.80
CA LEU A 12 -7.55 14.28 -17.53
C LEU A 12 -8.17 13.55 -18.74
N ALA A 13 -7.89 14.02 -19.95
CA ALA A 13 -8.37 13.40 -21.19
C ALA A 13 -7.53 12.20 -21.62
N SER A 14 -6.33 12.00 -21.02
CA SER A 14 -5.50 10.85 -21.33
C SER A 14 -6.03 9.60 -20.63
N ASP A 15 -5.84 8.45 -21.26
CA ASP A 15 -6.12 7.17 -20.60
C ASP A 15 -4.97 6.76 -19.68
N PHE A 16 -4.77 7.55 -18.61
CA PHE A 16 -3.69 7.32 -17.64
C PHE A 16 -3.87 6.04 -16.81
N THR A 17 -5.06 5.41 -16.86
CA THR A 17 -5.33 4.11 -16.21
C THR A 17 -5.10 2.93 -17.14
N ALA A 18 -4.84 3.15 -18.42
CA ALA A 18 -4.59 2.06 -19.36
C ALA A 18 -3.40 1.20 -18.93
N PRO A 19 -3.48 -0.14 -19.08
CA PRO A 19 -2.40 -1.04 -18.72
C PRO A 19 -1.07 -0.74 -19.43
N ASP A 20 -1.17 -0.20 -20.65
CA ASP A 20 -0.04 0.14 -21.52
C ASP A 20 0.38 1.61 -21.41
N SER A 21 -0.22 2.38 -20.49
CA SER A 21 0.15 3.78 -20.28
C SER A 21 1.63 3.87 -19.93
N ARG A 22 2.37 4.73 -20.65
CA ARG A 22 3.80 4.90 -20.44
C ARG A 22 4.06 5.62 -19.14
N ASP A 23 4.83 4.99 -18.26
CA ASP A 23 5.34 5.63 -17.05
C ASP A 23 6.54 6.51 -17.42
N HIS A 24 6.28 7.79 -17.69
CA HIS A 24 7.31 8.82 -17.84
C HIS A 24 7.09 9.96 -16.84
N PRO A 25 8.12 10.72 -16.48
CA PRO A 25 7.97 11.82 -15.53
C PRO A 25 7.22 13.00 -16.17
N TRP A 26 6.23 13.53 -15.46
CA TRP A 26 5.48 14.70 -15.91
C TRP A 26 5.14 15.63 -14.73
N THR A 27 4.78 16.86 -15.07
CA THR A 27 4.29 17.87 -14.12
C THR A 27 3.02 18.54 -14.65
N VAL A 28 2.11 18.88 -13.73
CA VAL A 28 0.88 19.63 -14.02
C VAL A 28 0.70 20.69 -12.97
N ASP A 29 0.35 21.89 -13.41
CA ASP A 29 0.00 23.01 -12.51
C ASP A 29 -1.52 23.18 -12.45
N TRP A 30 -2.09 22.99 -11.26
CA TRP A 30 -3.51 23.18 -10.97
C TRP A 30 -3.84 24.56 -10.39
N CYS A 31 -2.84 25.41 -10.14
CA CYS A 31 -3.04 26.71 -9.51
C CYS A 31 -3.97 27.62 -10.34
N GLY A 32 -4.89 28.31 -9.66
CA GLY A 32 -5.79 29.27 -10.30
C GLY A 32 -6.81 28.67 -11.28
N ARG A 33 -7.03 27.36 -11.23
CA ARG A 33 -8.02 26.63 -12.05
C ARG A 33 -9.24 26.30 -11.21
N ASP A 34 -10.39 26.10 -11.86
CA ASP A 34 -11.53 25.37 -11.26
C ASP A 34 -11.38 23.90 -11.57
N PRO A 35 -10.90 23.09 -10.62
CA PRO A 35 -10.64 21.68 -10.88
C PRO A 35 -11.93 20.87 -11.01
N ALA A 36 -13.03 21.29 -10.38
CA ALA A 36 -14.31 20.59 -10.47
C ALA A 36 -14.89 20.70 -11.89
N GLU A 37 -14.85 21.91 -12.47
CA GLU A 37 -15.27 22.12 -13.87
C GLU A 37 -14.40 21.33 -14.85
N LEU A 38 -13.07 21.35 -14.66
CA LEU A 38 -12.15 20.60 -15.52
C LEU A 38 -12.38 19.08 -15.45
N VAL A 39 -12.56 18.55 -14.25
CA VAL A 39 -12.85 17.13 -14.05
C VAL A 39 -14.20 16.75 -14.68
N ALA A 40 -15.24 17.55 -14.46
CA ALA A 40 -16.56 17.30 -15.03
C ALA A 40 -16.55 17.26 -16.57
N ARG A 41 -15.70 18.08 -17.20
CA ARG A 41 -15.60 18.21 -18.66
C ARG A 41 -14.64 17.23 -19.31
N ALA A 42 -13.50 16.93 -18.68
CA ALA A 42 -12.39 16.23 -19.33
C ALA A 42 -12.17 14.80 -18.82
N LEU A 43 -12.52 14.48 -17.57
CA LEU A 43 -12.39 13.13 -17.07
C LEU A 43 -13.55 12.27 -17.61
N PRO A 44 -13.29 11.06 -18.12
CA PRO A 44 -14.34 10.13 -18.52
C PRO A 44 -15.38 9.89 -17.41
N ASP A 45 -16.64 9.55 -17.80
CA ASP A 45 -17.71 9.29 -16.82
C ASP A 45 -17.39 8.17 -15.84
N HIS A 46 -16.50 7.29 -16.21
CA HIS A 46 -15.98 6.21 -15.36
C HIS A 46 -14.53 5.87 -15.74
N LEU A 47 -13.80 5.32 -14.77
CA LEU A 47 -12.49 4.73 -14.98
C LEU A 47 -12.51 3.24 -14.60
N ASP A 48 -11.82 2.44 -15.41
CA ASP A 48 -11.62 1.02 -15.19
C ASP A 48 -10.21 0.79 -14.63
N THR A 49 -10.13 0.01 -13.55
CA THR A 49 -8.87 -0.40 -12.93
C THR A 49 -8.85 -1.92 -12.81
N TRP A 50 -7.65 -2.50 -12.80
CA TRP A 50 -7.49 -3.93 -12.88
C TRP A 50 -6.77 -4.48 -11.66
N THR A 51 -7.33 -5.51 -11.03
CA THR A 51 -6.62 -6.30 -10.02
C THR A 51 -5.96 -7.51 -10.66
N SER A 52 -4.73 -7.83 -10.24
CA SER A 52 -4.15 -9.14 -10.52
C SER A 52 -4.73 -10.13 -9.53
N GLY A 53 -5.76 -10.87 -9.91
CA GLY A 53 -6.29 -11.96 -9.10
C GLY A 53 -5.20 -12.98 -8.72
N THR A 54 -5.31 -13.57 -7.55
CA THR A 54 -4.43 -14.69 -7.10
C THR A 54 -4.59 -15.93 -7.99
N SER A 55 -5.72 -16.04 -8.71
CA SER A 55 -6.03 -17.09 -9.69
C SER A 55 -5.44 -16.87 -11.09
N GLY A 56 -4.79 -15.72 -11.36
CA GLY A 56 -4.22 -15.38 -12.67
C GLY A 56 -5.16 -14.57 -13.57
N ASP A 57 -6.46 -14.58 -13.33
CA ASP A 57 -7.43 -13.78 -14.06
C ASP A 57 -7.48 -12.36 -13.51
N ARG A 58 -7.41 -11.37 -14.41
CA ARG A 58 -7.54 -9.95 -14.05
C ARG A 58 -9.02 -9.59 -13.95
N THR A 59 -9.43 -9.06 -12.80
CA THR A 59 -10.79 -8.50 -12.65
C THR A 59 -10.76 -7.01 -12.93
N CYS A 60 -11.69 -6.56 -13.77
CA CYS A 60 -11.91 -5.15 -14.06
C CYS A 60 -12.87 -4.56 -13.03
N TRP A 61 -12.46 -3.46 -12.39
CA TRP A 61 -13.24 -2.73 -11.41
C TRP A 61 -13.50 -1.32 -11.92
N ARG A 62 -14.75 -0.97 -12.00
CA ARG A 62 -15.25 0.31 -12.53
C ARG A 62 -15.71 1.23 -11.42
N ARG A 63 -15.31 2.49 -11.52
CA ARG A 63 -15.81 3.58 -10.68
C ARG A 63 -16.26 4.75 -11.53
N THR A 64 -17.32 5.39 -11.08
CA THR A 64 -17.78 6.62 -11.73
C THR A 64 -16.84 7.78 -11.41
N ARG A 65 -16.85 8.79 -12.29
CA ARG A 65 -16.15 10.06 -12.07
C ARG A 65 -16.50 10.68 -10.72
N ASP A 66 -17.77 10.67 -10.34
CA ASP A 66 -18.24 11.25 -9.08
C ASP A 66 -17.69 10.49 -7.87
N GLN A 67 -17.64 9.15 -7.92
CA GLN A 67 -17.02 8.34 -6.86
C GLN A 67 -15.54 8.65 -6.71
N LEU A 68 -14.80 8.74 -7.84
CA LEU A 68 -13.37 9.08 -7.83
C LEU A 68 -13.13 10.50 -7.32
N TRP A 69 -13.96 11.46 -7.75
CA TRP A 69 -13.84 12.85 -7.31
C TRP A 69 -14.18 13.02 -5.82
N ALA A 70 -15.19 12.31 -5.31
CA ALA A 70 -15.50 12.27 -3.88
C ALA A 70 -14.33 11.71 -3.06
N GLU A 71 -13.77 10.56 -3.47
CA GLU A 71 -12.64 9.95 -2.79
C GLU A 71 -11.39 10.85 -2.79
N ALA A 72 -11.10 11.48 -3.93
CA ALA A 72 -10.02 12.45 -4.01
C ALA A 72 -10.21 13.62 -3.04
N GLY A 73 -11.47 14.03 -2.78
CA GLY A 73 -11.81 15.02 -1.76
C GLY A 73 -11.42 14.54 -0.36
N LEU A 74 -11.85 13.35 0.03
CA LEU A 74 -11.50 12.77 1.34
C LEU A 74 -9.99 12.65 1.54
N LEU A 75 -9.26 12.18 0.54
CA LEU A 75 -7.80 12.08 0.61
C LEU A 75 -7.13 13.47 0.67
N ALA A 76 -7.65 14.46 -0.05
CA ALA A 76 -7.16 15.83 0.02
C ALA A 76 -7.39 16.44 1.41
N ASP A 77 -8.53 16.15 2.03
CA ASP A 77 -8.88 16.64 3.37
C ASP A 77 -7.94 16.09 4.46
N LEU A 78 -7.39 14.89 4.29
CA LEU A 78 -6.32 14.37 5.15
C LEU A 78 -5.03 15.21 5.05
N LEU A 79 -4.76 15.81 3.89
CA LEU A 79 -3.56 16.61 3.65
C LEU A 79 -3.73 18.10 3.95
N ARG A 80 -4.95 18.66 3.86
CA ARG A 80 -5.24 20.08 4.06
C ARG A 80 -4.72 20.69 5.37
N PRO A 81 -4.76 20.00 6.53
CA PRO A 81 -4.23 20.53 7.78
C PRO A 81 -2.74 20.89 7.71
N TYR A 82 -1.99 20.23 6.83
CA TYR A 82 -0.55 20.43 6.63
C TYR A 82 -0.22 21.43 5.53
N ARG A 83 -1.24 22.00 4.86
CA ARG A 83 -1.14 23.08 3.88
C ARG A 83 -0.07 22.81 2.80
N PRO A 84 -0.13 21.69 2.07
CA PRO A 84 0.86 21.40 1.04
C PRO A 84 0.82 22.49 -0.05
N GLU A 85 2.00 22.88 -0.52
CA GLU A 85 2.21 23.83 -1.59
C GLU A 85 2.51 23.15 -2.92
N ALA A 86 2.82 21.86 -2.86
CA ALA A 86 3.12 21.04 -4.02
C ALA A 86 2.96 19.55 -3.69
N VAL A 87 2.77 18.73 -4.72
CA VAL A 87 2.71 17.27 -4.61
C VAL A 87 3.88 16.64 -5.36
N LEU A 88 4.59 15.73 -4.72
CA LEU A 88 5.54 14.81 -5.34
C LEU A 88 4.97 13.41 -5.29
N SER A 89 4.68 12.80 -6.42
CA SER A 89 4.09 11.46 -6.46
C SER A 89 5.03 10.41 -7.05
N PHE A 90 4.99 9.23 -6.42
CA PHE A 90 5.63 8.01 -6.88
C PHE A 90 4.61 6.90 -7.22
N ALA A 91 3.31 7.16 -7.01
CA ALA A 91 2.26 6.18 -7.25
C ALA A 91 1.80 6.20 -8.72
N PRO A 92 1.94 5.09 -9.47
CA PRO A 92 1.57 5.04 -10.88
C PRO A 92 0.06 5.28 -11.08
N PRO A 93 -0.34 6.21 -11.97
CA PRO A 93 -1.75 6.53 -12.23
C PRO A 93 -2.59 5.36 -12.74
N ARG A 94 -1.97 4.31 -13.32
CA ARG A 94 -2.67 3.10 -13.78
C ARG A 94 -3.28 2.25 -12.65
N HIS A 95 -2.93 2.53 -11.39
CA HIS A 95 -3.53 1.91 -10.21
C HIS A 95 -4.49 2.89 -9.54
N VAL A 96 -5.56 2.40 -8.92
CA VAL A 96 -6.59 3.24 -8.30
C VAL A 96 -6.01 4.28 -7.33
N PHE A 97 -5.07 3.88 -6.45
CA PHE A 97 -4.42 4.82 -5.54
C PHE A 97 -3.64 5.90 -6.30
N GLY A 98 -2.93 5.54 -7.36
CA GLY A 98 -2.21 6.50 -8.20
C GLY A 98 -3.17 7.40 -8.99
N ALA A 99 -4.24 6.86 -9.57
CA ALA A 99 -5.27 7.66 -10.25
C ALA A 99 -5.84 8.74 -9.32
N LEU A 100 -6.15 8.36 -8.08
CA LEU A 100 -6.65 9.28 -7.07
C LEU A 100 -5.56 10.24 -6.59
N ALA A 101 -4.49 9.71 -6.02
CA ALA A 101 -3.53 10.51 -5.25
C ALA A 101 -2.52 11.27 -6.13
N THR A 102 -2.21 10.75 -7.34
CA THR A 102 -1.28 11.43 -8.29
C THR A 102 -1.99 12.41 -9.20
N VAL A 103 -3.25 12.13 -9.58
CA VAL A 103 -3.98 12.96 -10.56
C VAL A 103 -5.03 13.84 -9.89
N LEU A 104 -5.95 13.26 -9.12
CA LEU A 104 -7.14 13.98 -8.63
C LEU A 104 -6.91 14.71 -7.31
N VAL A 105 -6.09 14.20 -6.40
CA VAL A 105 -5.79 14.88 -5.12
C VAL A 105 -5.06 16.22 -5.33
N PRO A 106 -4.04 16.34 -6.18
CA PRO A 106 -3.43 17.65 -6.48
C PRO A 106 -4.44 18.64 -7.06
N ALA A 107 -5.38 18.18 -7.91
CA ALA A 107 -6.48 18.98 -8.44
C ALA A 107 -7.38 19.50 -7.30
N ARG A 108 -7.79 18.64 -6.35
CA ARG A 108 -8.57 19.01 -5.16
C ARG A 108 -7.85 19.99 -4.24
N LEU A 109 -6.54 19.93 -4.17
CA LEU A 109 -5.71 20.84 -3.39
C LEU A 109 -5.41 22.16 -4.13
N GLY A 110 -5.54 22.20 -5.46
CA GLY A 110 -5.21 23.35 -6.30
C GLY A 110 -3.71 23.65 -6.32
N VAL A 111 -2.85 22.63 -6.25
CA VAL A 111 -1.39 22.75 -6.19
C VAL A 111 -0.70 22.00 -7.32
N PRO A 112 0.51 22.42 -7.73
CA PRO A 112 1.25 21.69 -8.76
C PRO A 112 1.66 20.30 -8.28
N VAL A 113 1.74 19.38 -9.23
CA VAL A 113 2.17 18.00 -9.00
C VAL A 113 3.31 17.62 -9.93
N TRP A 114 4.26 16.85 -9.38
CA TRP A 114 5.33 16.17 -10.10
C TRP A 114 5.16 14.66 -9.92
N TYR A 115 4.99 13.94 -11.03
CA TYR A 115 4.97 12.49 -11.04
C TYR A 115 6.33 11.93 -11.40
N ARG A 116 6.87 11.12 -10.51
CA ARG A 116 8.19 10.51 -10.62
C ARG A 116 8.10 8.98 -10.64
N PRO A 117 8.02 8.33 -11.81
CA PRO A 117 7.81 6.89 -11.92
C PRO A 117 9.02 6.04 -11.54
N GLY A 118 10.23 6.59 -11.53
CA GLY A 118 11.45 5.81 -11.35
C GLY A 118 12.62 6.57 -10.74
N ILE A 119 13.72 5.85 -10.53
CA ILE A 119 14.96 6.39 -9.93
C ILE A 119 15.71 7.34 -10.87
N ASP A 120 15.58 7.15 -12.17
CA ASP A 120 16.29 7.90 -13.21
C ASP A 120 15.75 9.31 -13.42
N CYS A 121 14.65 9.65 -12.75
CA CYS A 121 14.07 10.99 -12.78
C CYS A 121 14.70 11.86 -11.71
N GLY A 122 14.98 13.13 -12.03
CA GLY A 122 15.42 14.14 -11.07
C GLY A 122 14.37 14.40 -9.99
N MET A 123 14.76 15.06 -8.91
CA MET A 123 13.81 15.63 -7.96
C MET A 123 13.22 16.93 -8.53
N PRO A 124 11.99 17.31 -8.11
CA PRO A 124 11.41 18.58 -8.52
C PRO A 124 12.31 19.77 -8.18
N PRO A 125 12.26 20.87 -8.95
CA PRO A 125 12.94 22.11 -8.60
C PRO A 125 12.29 22.74 -7.36
N SER A 126 13.00 23.70 -6.74
CA SER A 126 12.49 24.49 -5.60
C SER A 126 12.01 23.64 -4.43
N PRO A 127 12.92 22.93 -3.75
CA PRO A 127 12.57 22.04 -2.64
C PRO A 127 12.00 22.76 -1.42
N ASP A 128 12.29 24.05 -1.23
CA ASP A 128 11.83 24.87 -0.09
C ASP A 128 10.31 25.13 -0.14
N ARG A 129 9.53 24.05 0.10
CA ARG A 129 8.06 24.05 0.15
C ARG A 129 7.57 23.06 1.18
N ARG A 130 6.28 23.15 1.52
CA ARG A 130 5.55 22.06 2.20
C ARG A 130 5.07 21.08 1.14
N TRP A 131 5.60 19.88 1.16
CA TRP A 131 5.31 18.86 0.18
C TRP A 131 4.33 17.81 0.71
N ALA A 132 3.29 17.52 -0.06
CA ALA A 132 2.62 16.24 0.04
C ALA A 132 3.36 15.22 -0.83
N VAL A 133 3.78 14.11 -0.24
CA VAL A 133 4.51 13.05 -0.94
C VAL A 133 3.62 11.82 -1.04
N ILE A 134 3.18 11.51 -2.26
CA ILE A 134 2.38 10.30 -2.51
C ILE A 134 3.34 9.11 -2.62
N ALA A 135 3.32 8.26 -1.61
CA ALA A 135 4.33 7.25 -1.40
C ALA A 135 3.76 5.82 -1.54
N ILE A 136 4.54 4.97 -2.15
CA ILE A 136 4.38 3.52 -2.17
C ILE A 136 5.63 2.89 -1.53
N PRO A 137 5.66 1.62 -1.14
CA PRO A 137 6.75 1.07 -0.30
C PRO A 137 8.17 1.38 -0.76
N TRP A 138 8.46 1.28 -2.06
CA TRP A 138 9.81 1.53 -2.57
C TRP A 138 10.24 3.00 -2.53
N THR A 139 9.30 3.95 -2.45
CA THR A 139 9.57 5.40 -2.32
C THR A 139 10.53 5.68 -1.16
N PHE A 140 10.30 5.03 -0.02
CA PHE A 140 11.09 5.24 1.19
C PHE A 140 12.53 4.73 1.07
N SER A 141 12.78 3.78 0.19
CA SER A 141 14.14 3.31 -0.11
C SER A 141 14.90 4.29 -1.02
N LEU A 142 14.18 5.05 -1.84
CA LEU A 142 14.77 6.09 -2.70
C LEU A 142 15.09 7.38 -1.95
N LEU A 143 14.22 7.79 -1.04
CA LEU A 143 14.34 9.03 -0.31
C LEU A 143 15.35 8.87 0.83
N ARG A 144 16.56 9.41 0.60
CA ARG A 144 17.64 9.36 1.60
C ARG A 144 17.57 10.58 2.51
N PRO A 145 17.54 10.44 3.85
CA PRO A 145 17.39 11.56 4.80
C PRO A 145 18.40 12.70 4.59
N ARG A 146 19.63 12.35 4.12
CA ARG A 146 20.72 13.31 3.89
C ARG A 146 20.74 13.91 2.49
N SER A 147 19.77 13.59 1.63
CA SER A 147 19.72 14.23 0.31
C SER A 147 19.51 15.73 0.44
N PRO A 148 20.15 16.56 -0.40
CA PRO A 148 19.96 18.01 -0.37
C PRO A 148 18.49 18.40 -0.45
N TRP A 149 17.74 17.79 -1.35
CA TRP A 149 16.33 18.08 -1.56
C TRP A 149 15.47 17.90 -0.29
N LEU A 150 15.65 16.76 0.44
CA LEU A 150 14.92 16.53 1.70
C LEU A 150 15.35 17.46 2.83
N ARG A 151 16.61 17.92 2.84
CA ARG A 151 17.08 18.88 3.84
C ARG A 151 16.48 20.26 3.64
N GLU A 152 16.28 20.66 2.39
CA GLU A 152 15.73 21.96 2.01
C GLU A 152 14.21 22.00 2.07
N ALA A 153 13.53 20.86 1.94
CA ALA A 153 12.08 20.77 2.09
C ALA A 153 11.64 21.29 3.47
N ARG A 154 10.66 22.19 3.47
CA ARG A 154 10.16 22.83 4.69
C ARG A 154 9.39 21.88 5.56
N ASP A 155 8.53 21.09 4.94
CA ASP A 155 7.66 20.09 5.59
C ASP A 155 7.33 18.96 4.61
N LEU A 156 7.17 17.74 5.11
CA LEU A 156 6.92 16.54 4.32
C LEU A 156 5.75 15.76 4.92
N THR A 157 4.62 15.77 4.26
CA THR A 157 3.48 14.92 4.63
C THR A 157 3.36 13.78 3.62
N PHE A 158 3.69 12.56 4.04
CA PHE A 158 3.55 11.37 3.20
C PHE A 158 2.11 10.86 3.26
N LEU A 159 1.48 10.68 2.10
CA LEU A 159 0.26 9.89 1.97
C LEU A 159 0.67 8.53 1.42
N HIS A 160 0.56 7.49 2.24
CA HIS A 160 1.03 6.14 1.94
C HIS A 160 -0.12 5.15 1.89
N SER A 161 -0.09 4.25 0.91
CA SER A 161 -1.04 3.17 0.77
C SER A 161 -0.39 1.95 0.11
N THR A 162 -1.19 0.94 -0.21
CA THR A 162 -0.82 -0.34 -0.85
C THR A 162 -0.21 -1.39 0.08
N ALA A 163 0.40 -1.00 1.18
CA ALA A 163 0.93 -1.86 2.23
C ALA A 163 1.11 -1.04 3.52
N THR A 164 1.44 -1.68 4.63
CA THR A 164 1.90 -1.01 5.86
C THR A 164 3.19 -0.25 5.60
N LEU A 165 3.43 0.82 6.36
CA LEU A 165 4.64 1.62 6.22
C LEU A 165 5.89 0.73 6.41
N PRO A 166 6.79 0.66 5.40
CA PRO A 166 7.95 -0.23 5.50
C PRO A 166 8.97 0.31 6.53
N PRO A 167 9.85 -0.55 7.08
CA PRO A 167 10.89 -0.11 8.02
C PRO A 167 11.78 1.03 7.49
N ALA A 168 11.97 1.12 6.17
CA ALA A 168 12.68 2.24 5.56
C ALA A 168 11.91 3.57 5.74
N GLY A 169 10.58 3.53 5.70
CA GLY A 169 9.71 4.69 5.97
C GLY A 169 9.84 5.14 7.41
N ALA A 170 9.72 4.21 8.36
CA ALA A 170 9.90 4.50 9.79
C ALA A 170 11.27 5.14 10.06
N ARG A 171 12.35 4.58 9.49
CA ARG A 171 13.69 5.17 9.62
C ARG A 171 13.79 6.58 9.02
N LEU A 172 13.18 6.81 7.87
CA LEU A 172 13.15 8.12 7.21
C LEU A 172 12.44 9.14 8.10
N LEU A 173 11.23 8.83 8.58
CA LEU A 173 10.45 9.73 9.43
C LEU A 173 11.19 10.05 10.74
N ASN A 174 11.75 9.04 11.41
CA ASN A 174 12.55 9.24 12.63
C ASN A 174 13.79 10.12 12.38
N ALA A 175 14.45 9.96 11.23
CA ALA A 175 15.64 10.75 10.89
C ALA A 175 15.31 12.21 10.54
N LEU A 176 14.11 12.49 10.02
CA LEU A 176 13.64 13.85 9.70
C LEU A 176 12.99 14.54 10.91
N GLY A 177 12.45 13.76 11.84
CA GLY A 177 11.77 14.23 13.04
C GLY A 177 10.29 14.62 12.79
N PRO A 178 9.44 14.54 13.84
CA PRO A 178 8.00 14.73 13.75
C PRO A 178 7.57 16.15 13.36
N GLU A 179 8.42 17.16 13.64
CA GLU A 179 8.17 18.55 13.28
C GLU A 179 8.28 18.79 11.77
N ARG A 180 9.03 17.95 11.05
CA ARG A 180 9.30 18.12 9.63
C ARG A 180 8.68 17.04 8.75
N ALA A 181 8.41 15.87 9.28
CA ALA A 181 7.92 14.76 8.49
C ALA A 181 6.89 13.91 9.23
N ARG A 182 5.83 13.54 8.56
CA ARG A 182 4.78 12.63 9.03
C ARG A 182 4.28 11.75 7.91
N ALA A 183 3.68 10.63 8.24
CA ALA A 183 3.01 9.76 7.27
C ALA A 183 1.57 9.52 7.68
N ILE A 184 0.68 9.65 6.71
CA ILE A 184 -0.72 9.25 6.79
C ILE A 184 -0.83 7.96 5.99
N GLU A 185 -1.20 6.88 6.65
CA GLU A 185 -1.47 5.60 6.00
C GLU A 185 -2.95 5.53 5.62
N VAL A 186 -3.24 5.03 4.42
CA VAL A 186 -4.61 4.78 3.93
C VAL A 186 -4.77 3.30 3.66
N LEU A 187 -5.70 2.67 4.34
CA LEU A 187 -6.14 1.30 4.08
C LEU A 187 -7.24 1.32 3.03
N GLY A 188 -7.13 0.41 2.07
CA GLY A 188 -8.12 0.26 1.01
C GLY A 188 -7.71 -0.78 -0.02
N SER A 189 -8.60 -1.02 -0.95
CA SER A 189 -8.40 -1.93 -2.08
C SER A 189 -8.94 -1.33 -3.38
N THR A 190 -8.69 -2.01 -4.50
CA THR A 190 -9.28 -1.60 -5.79
C THR A 190 -10.81 -1.67 -5.73
N GLU A 191 -11.35 -2.61 -5.00
CA GLU A 191 -12.78 -2.89 -4.86
C GLU A 191 -13.47 -1.85 -3.96
N SER A 192 -12.87 -1.54 -2.82
CA SER A 192 -13.47 -0.68 -1.79
C SER A 192 -13.12 0.81 -1.92
N GLY A 193 -12.00 1.13 -2.56
CA GLY A 193 -11.36 2.43 -2.39
C GLY A 193 -10.68 2.57 -1.03
N GLY A 194 -10.39 3.79 -0.64
CA GLY A 194 -9.93 4.09 0.71
C GLY A 194 -11.02 3.78 1.72
N VAL A 195 -10.69 3.04 2.76
CA VAL A 195 -11.61 2.60 3.81
C VAL A 195 -11.32 3.33 5.11
N ALA A 196 -10.06 3.39 5.49
CA ALA A 196 -9.63 3.96 6.76
C ALA A 196 -8.26 4.62 6.62
N GLN A 197 -7.94 5.45 7.57
CA GLN A 197 -6.66 6.15 7.67
C GLN A 197 -6.12 6.12 9.09
N ARG A 198 -4.82 6.35 9.22
CA ARG A 198 -4.16 6.69 10.49
C ARG A 198 -2.93 7.56 10.24
N VAL A 199 -2.56 8.36 11.22
CA VAL A 199 -1.23 8.99 11.23
C VAL A 199 -0.26 7.98 11.84
N TRP A 200 0.76 7.59 11.09
CA TRP A 200 1.76 6.64 11.58
C TRP A 200 2.47 7.17 12.83
N GLY A 201 2.66 6.31 13.80
CA GLY A 201 3.39 6.60 15.04
C GLY A 201 4.01 5.32 15.61
N PRO A 202 5.00 5.45 16.53
CA PRO A 202 5.70 4.31 17.14
C PRO A 202 4.78 3.43 18.00
N ASP A 203 3.68 4.00 18.51
CA ASP A 203 2.71 3.31 19.39
C ASP A 203 1.64 2.55 18.60
N ASP A 204 1.79 2.40 17.27
CA ASP A 204 0.85 1.73 16.36
C ASP A 204 -0.61 2.19 16.58
N PRO A 205 -0.92 3.47 16.28
CA PRO A 205 -2.22 4.07 16.57
C PRO A 205 -3.35 3.36 15.80
N ASP A 206 -4.56 3.41 16.36
CA ASP A 206 -5.74 2.83 15.78
C ASP A 206 -6.03 3.41 14.39
N TRP A 207 -6.61 2.59 13.52
CA TRP A 207 -7.17 3.01 12.26
C TRP A 207 -8.55 3.64 12.47
N HIS A 208 -8.87 4.66 11.68
CA HIS A 208 -10.18 5.33 11.71
C HIS A 208 -10.80 5.30 10.32
N LEU A 209 -12.06 4.89 10.23
CA LEU A 209 -12.80 4.89 8.97
C LEU A 209 -12.83 6.29 8.35
N LEU A 210 -12.70 6.38 7.02
CA LEU A 210 -12.95 7.61 6.28
C LEU A 210 -14.40 8.06 6.48
N GLU A 211 -14.65 9.37 6.37
CA GLU A 211 -15.89 10.02 6.79
C GLU A 211 -17.17 9.38 6.26
N ASP A 212 -17.16 8.96 4.98
CA ASP A 212 -18.29 8.35 4.28
C ASP A 212 -18.31 6.81 4.31
N THR A 213 -17.46 6.20 5.12
CA THR A 213 -17.37 4.74 5.28
C THR A 213 -17.93 4.35 6.64
N GLU A 214 -18.74 3.29 6.68
CA GLU A 214 -19.35 2.75 7.89
C GLU A 214 -19.02 1.26 8.01
N PHE A 215 -18.94 0.77 9.25
CA PHE A 215 -18.90 -0.68 9.48
C PHE A 215 -20.27 -1.30 9.12
N ASP A 216 -20.24 -2.48 8.52
CA ASP A 216 -21.44 -3.29 8.23
C ASP A 216 -21.40 -4.58 9.04
N TRP A 217 -21.47 -4.45 10.34
CA TRP A 217 -21.50 -5.60 11.25
C TRP A 217 -22.90 -5.87 11.78
N ASP A 218 -23.28 -7.15 11.81
CA ASP A 218 -24.51 -7.57 12.47
C ASP A 218 -24.37 -7.43 13.99
N GLY A 219 -25.11 -6.50 14.59
CA GLY A 219 -25.11 -6.24 16.03
C GLY A 219 -24.03 -5.25 16.53
N PRO A 220 -24.00 -4.98 17.85
CA PRO A 220 -23.05 -4.03 18.42
C PRO A 220 -21.62 -4.49 18.23
N ALA A 221 -20.69 -3.54 18.11
CA ALA A 221 -19.26 -3.79 18.04
C ALA A 221 -18.82 -4.56 19.31
N GLY A 222 -18.72 -5.89 19.20
CA GLY A 222 -18.19 -6.71 20.28
C GLY A 222 -16.66 -6.58 20.39
N GLU A 223 -16.10 -6.99 21.54
CA GLU A 223 -14.65 -6.87 21.81
C GLU A 223 -13.77 -7.86 21.05
N GLY A 224 -14.30 -8.68 20.14
CA GLY A 224 -13.58 -9.75 19.44
C GLY A 224 -13.06 -9.38 18.06
N GLU A 225 -12.09 -10.18 17.61
CA GLU A 225 -11.62 -10.15 16.22
C GLU A 225 -12.73 -10.53 15.24
N ARG A 226 -12.89 -9.75 14.16
CA ARG A 226 -13.89 -9.97 13.12
C ARG A 226 -13.41 -9.54 11.75
N PRO A 227 -14.02 -10.01 10.66
CA PRO A 227 -13.77 -9.49 9.32
C PRO A 227 -14.09 -8.00 9.24
N LEU A 228 -13.29 -7.27 8.46
CA LEU A 228 -13.60 -5.88 8.13
C LEU A 228 -14.66 -5.84 7.03
N GLU A 229 -15.90 -5.59 7.42
CA GLU A 229 -17.04 -5.42 6.54
C GLU A 229 -17.53 -3.98 6.60
N ILE A 230 -17.71 -3.38 5.42
CA ILE A 230 -17.99 -1.94 5.28
C ILE A 230 -19.13 -1.66 4.31
N ARG A 231 -19.75 -0.50 4.50
CA ARG A 231 -20.56 0.22 3.51
C ARG A 231 -19.83 1.49 3.11
N SER A 232 -19.86 1.79 1.84
CA SER A 232 -19.33 3.03 1.29
C SER A 232 -20.01 3.34 -0.04
N PRO A 233 -20.36 4.61 -0.33
CA PRO A 233 -20.91 5.01 -1.62
C PRO A 233 -19.88 4.88 -2.77
N ARG A 234 -18.63 4.58 -2.45
CA ARG A 234 -17.49 4.54 -3.38
C ARG A 234 -17.10 3.11 -3.79
N LEU A 235 -17.86 2.08 -3.40
CA LEU A 235 -17.58 0.71 -3.79
C LEU A 235 -17.56 0.59 -5.33
N ALA A 236 -16.53 -0.08 -5.86
CA ALA A 236 -16.42 -0.34 -7.28
C ALA A 236 -17.40 -1.42 -7.74
N SER A 237 -17.74 -1.41 -9.01
CA SER A 237 -18.53 -2.45 -9.64
C SER A 237 -17.75 -3.16 -10.75
N VAL A 238 -18.12 -4.39 -11.03
CA VAL A 238 -17.70 -5.04 -12.28
C VAL A 238 -18.50 -4.39 -13.43
N PRO A 239 -17.89 -4.08 -14.59
CA PRO A 239 -18.60 -3.52 -15.72
C PRO A 239 -19.88 -4.30 -16.06
N GLY A 240 -21.02 -3.59 -16.18
CA GLY A 240 -22.34 -4.19 -16.41
C GLY A 240 -23.08 -4.67 -15.15
N GLN A 241 -22.46 -4.59 -13.97
CA GLN A 241 -23.09 -4.92 -12.70
C GLN A 241 -23.36 -3.65 -11.87
N ARG A 242 -24.31 -3.73 -10.95
CA ARG A 242 -24.51 -2.67 -9.95
C ARG A 242 -23.40 -2.73 -8.90
N PRO A 243 -22.97 -1.57 -8.35
CA PRO A 243 -22.09 -1.57 -7.19
C PRO A 243 -22.74 -2.37 -6.04
N PRO A 244 -21.95 -3.14 -5.28
CA PRO A 244 -22.46 -3.83 -4.10
C PRO A 244 -22.80 -2.81 -3.00
N ASP A 245 -23.80 -3.12 -2.16
CA ASP A 245 -24.19 -2.26 -1.04
C ASP A 245 -23.17 -2.33 0.11
N ARG A 246 -22.43 -3.43 0.20
CA ARG A 246 -21.43 -3.72 1.23
C ARG A 246 -20.25 -4.48 0.64
N TRP A 247 -19.11 -4.36 1.30
CA TRP A 247 -17.90 -5.07 0.91
C TRP A 247 -17.19 -5.66 2.12
N ARG A 248 -16.81 -6.93 2.01
CA ARG A 248 -15.99 -7.60 3.00
C ARG A 248 -14.55 -7.64 2.50
N LEU A 249 -13.65 -6.99 3.22
CA LEU A 249 -12.23 -7.05 2.97
C LEU A 249 -11.65 -8.39 3.48
N ASP A 250 -10.48 -8.78 2.97
CA ASP A 250 -9.74 -9.94 3.48
C ASP A 250 -9.09 -9.67 4.85
N ASP A 251 -9.23 -8.45 5.32
CA ASP A 251 -8.63 -7.98 6.56
C ASP A 251 -9.52 -8.33 7.76
N HIS A 252 -8.88 -8.77 8.86
CA HIS A 252 -9.52 -8.97 10.16
C HIS A 252 -9.07 -7.86 11.11
N VAL A 253 -10.00 -7.40 11.92
CA VAL A 253 -9.81 -6.24 12.81
C VAL A 253 -10.40 -6.49 14.18
N VAL A 254 -9.89 -5.79 15.18
CA VAL A 254 -10.50 -5.65 16.50
C VAL A 254 -11.06 -4.25 16.58
N PRO A 255 -12.38 -4.07 16.75
CA PRO A 255 -13.00 -2.74 16.87
C PRO A 255 -12.42 -1.93 18.03
N SER A 256 -12.38 -0.62 17.86
CA SER A 256 -11.93 0.36 18.84
C SER A 256 -12.84 1.59 18.74
N GLY A 257 -13.88 1.65 19.56
CA GLY A 257 -14.92 2.66 19.46
C GLY A 257 -15.80 2.52 18.21
N ASP A 258 -16.56 3.58 17.88
CA ASP A 258 -17.60 3.53 16.84
C ASP A 258 -17.03 3.52 15.41
N ARG A 259 -15.87 4.12 15.20
CA ARG A 259 -15.24 4.30 13.87
C ARG A 259 -13.79 3.87 13.82
N GLY A 260 -13.25 3.34 14.91
CA GLY A 260 -11.86 2.90 15.03
C GLY A 260 -11.72 1.39 15.01
N PHE A 261 -10.50 0.94 14.68
CA PHE A 261 -10.13 -0.47 14.80
C PHE A 261 -8.61 -0.65 14.81
N ARG A 262 -8.19 -1.79 15.35
CA ARG A 262 -6.83 -2.32 15.21
C ARG A 262 -6.81 -3.43 14.19
N PHE A 263 -5.77 -3.43 13.39
CA PHE A 263 -5.56 -4.46 12.40
C PHE A 263 -5.12 -5.77 13.08
N ALA A 264 -5.84 -6.86 12.83
CA ALA A 264 -5.51 -8.19 13.37
C ALA A 264 -4.80 -9.10 12.36
N GLY A 265 -4.85 -8.76 11.07
CA GLY A 265 -4.19 -9.48 9.97
C GLY A 265 -5.12 -9.72 8.78
N ARG A 266 -4.59 -10.36 7.73
CA ARG A 266 -5.35 -10.75 6.54
C ARG A 266 -5.78 -12.20 6.64
N ARG A 267 -7.01 -12.51 6.19
CA ARG A 267 -7.56 -13.88 6.21
C ARG A 267 -6.64 -14.87 5.50
N GLU A 268 -6.17 -14.53 4.31
CA GLU A 268 -5.25 -15.38 3.53
C GLU A 268 -3.85 -15.51 4.16
N ARG A 269 -3.54 -14.67 5.13
CA ARG A 269 -2.26 -14.67 5.84
C ARG A 269 -2.40 -15.02 7.32
N LEU A 270 -3.60 -15.47 7.74
CA LEU A 270 -3.83 -16.05 9.05
C LEU A 270 -3.75 -17.56 8.96
N VAL A 271 -2.86 -18.15 9.72
CA VAL A 271 -2.72 -19.61 9.84
C VAL A 271 -3.06 -20.06 11.26
N LYS A 272 -3.72 -21.20 11.37
CA LYS A 272 -4.09 -21.76 12.68
C LYS A 272 -3.07 -22.82 13.08
N ILE A 273 -2.10 -22.45 13.92
CA ILE A 273 -1.06 -23.35 14.42
C ILE A 273 -1.36 -23.71 15.89
N ASN A 274 -1.49 -24.98 16.20
CA ASN A 274 -1.79 -25.46 17.55
C ASN A 274 -3.00 -24.77 18.20
N GLY A 275 -4.06 -24.53 17.41
CA GLY A 275 -5.29 -23.89 17.87
C GLY A 275 -5.24 -22.36 17.97
N ARG A 276 -4.09 -21.74 17.77
CA ARG A 276 -3.94 -20.28 17.79
C ARG A 276 -3.87 -19.70 16.39
N ARG A 277 -4.60 -18.61 16.14
CA ARG A 277 -4.46 -17.84 14.91
C ARG A 277 -3.21 -16.99 14.96
N ILE A 278 -2.43 -17.02 13.90
CA ILE A 278 -1.15 -16.35 13.77
C ILE A 278 -1.15 -15.59 12.47
N SER A 279 -0.90 -14.28 12.55
CA SER A 279 -0.71 -13.43 11.39
C SER A 279 0.71 -13.62 10.83
N LEU A 280 0.82 -14.02 9.58
CA LEU A 280 2.11 -14.16 8.90
C LEU A 280 2.76 -12.78 8.65
N ASP A 281 1.97 -11.71 8.54
CA ASP A 281 2.49 -10.34 8.47
C ASP A 281 3.24 -10.00 9.77
N THR A 282 2.64 -10.31 10.93
CA THR A 282 3.29 -10.11 12.24
C THR A 282 4.56 -10.97 12.39
N VAL A 283 4.56 -12.19 11.85
CA VAL A 283 5.75 -13.05 11.85
C VAL A 283 6.87 -12.41 11.02
N GLU A 284 6.57 -11.91 9.82
CA GLU A 284 7.54 -11.24 8.96
C GLU A 284 8.10 -9.98 9.62
N ASP A 285 7.25 -9.14 10.22
CA ASP A 285 7.65 -7.88 10.85
C ASP A 285 8.62 -8.10 12.03
N ARG A 286 8.40 -9.17 12.81
CA ARG A 286 9.30 -9.53 13.92
C ARG A 286 10.61 -10.15 13.45
N LEU A 287 10.55 -11.02 12.42
CA LEU A 287 11.72 -11.74 11.93
C LEU A 287 12.66 -10.87 11.09
N ARG A 288 12.12 -9.95 10.29
CA ARG A 288 12.90 -9.11 9.39
C ARG A 288 14.05 -8.34 10.08
N PRO A 289 13.83 -7.61 11.17
CA PRO A 289 14.91 -6.92 11.86
C PRO A 289 15.87 -7.88 12.59
N ALA A 290 15.38 -9.01 13.10
CA ALA A 290 16.19 -9.97 13.85
C ALA A 290 17.13 -10.77 12.94
N LEU A 291 16.69 -11.11 11.72
CA LEU A 291 17.48 -11.87 10.76
C LEU A 291 18.41 -11.00 9.92
N ARG A 292 18.18 -9.67 9.85
CA ARG A 292 18.93 -8.73 8.98
C ARG A 292 19.07 -9.22 7.55
N CYS A 293 17.99 -9.87 7.03
CA CYS A 293 17.97 -10.40 5.67
C CYS A 293 17.63 -9.31 4.66
N ALA A 294 17.98 -9.54 3.37
CA ALA A 294 17.65 -8.61 2.28
C ALA A 294 16.15 -8.61 2.01
N ASP A 295 15.49 -9.78 2.01
CA ASP A 295 14.03 -9.91 1.91
C ASP A 295 13.54 -11.16 2.64
N LEU A 296 12.25 -11.15 3.01
CA LEU A 296 11.59 -12.21 3.78
C LEU A 296 10.12 -12.31 3.37
N ALA A 297 9.61 -13.53 3.23
CA ALA A 297 8.19 -13.80 3.04
C ALA A 297 7.77 -15.09 3.76
N ALA A 298 6.68 -15.01 4.51
CA ALA A 298 6.01 -16.18 5.10
C ALA A 298 4.79 -16.54 4.25
N LEU A 299 4.69 -17.78 3.81
CA LEU A 299 3.58 -18.24 2.98
C LEU A 299 2.79 -19.34 3.70
N PRO A 300 1.44 -19.25 3.71
CA PRO A 300 0.62 -20.27 4.31
C PRO A 300 0.76 -21.59 3.54
N VAL A 301 0.88 -22.69 4.27
CA VAL A 301 0.91 -24.03 3.74
C VAL A 301 -0.05 -24.92 4.52
N THR A 302 -0.65 -25.90 3.85
CA THR A 302 -1.44 -26.93 4.49
C THR A 302 -0.71 -28.26 4.32
N HIS A 303 -0.45 -28.94 5.43
CA HIS A 303 0.22 -30.22 5.43
C HIS A 303 -0.72 -31.31 5.96
N ASP A 304 -0.73 -32.46 5.32
CA ASP A 304 -1.67 -33.54 5.63
C ASP A 304 -1.61 -33.99 7.09
N THR A 305 -0.44 -33.90 7.72
CA THR A 305 -0.21 -34.40 9.08
C THR A 305 -0.37 -33.34 10.17
N VAL A 306 0.09 -32.11 9.90
CA VAL A 306 0.13 -31.02 10.92
C VAL A 306 -0.92 -29.94 10.69
N GLY A 307 -1.66 -30.01 9.57
CA GLY A 307 -2.69 -29.04 9.21
C GLY A 307 -2.12 -27.72 8.69
N GLU A 308 -2.78 -26.61 9.04
CA GLU A 308 -2.33 -25.27 8.64
C GLU A 308 -1.01 -24.90 9.30
N HIS A 309 -0.09 -24.39 8.52
CA HIS A 309 1.24 -23.93 8.93
C HIS A 309 1.76 -22.87 7.96
N PHE A 310 3.02 -22.48 8.05
CA PHE A 310 3.67 -21.59 7.08
C PHE A 310 5.08 -22.05 6.75
N ASP A 311 5.48 -21.76 5.52
CA ASP A 311 6.86 -21.81 5.06
C ASP A 311 7.47 -20.41 5.05
N LEU A 312 8.77 -20.32 5.34
CA LEU A 312 9.50 -19.06 5.37
C LEU A 312 10.52 -19.04 4.23
N TYR A 313 10.44 -18.03 3.37
CA TYR A 313 11.38 -17.74 2.30
C TYR A 313 12.27 -16.59 2.71
N VAL A 314 13.59 -16.76 2.63
CA VAL A 314 14.56 -15.80 3.11
C VAL A 314 15.60 -15.52 2.03
N VAL A 315 15.82 -14.24 1.74
CA VAL A 315 16.91 -13.76 0.90
C VAL A 315 18.01 -13.25 1.84
N PRO A 316 19.19 -13.89 1.91
CA PRO A 316 20.29 -13.39 2.71
C PRO A 316 20.75 -12.01 2.25
N ALA A 317 21.14 -11.13 3.16
CA ALA A 317 21.81 -9.90 2.78
C ALA A 317 23.30 -10.16 2.49
N ALA A 318 23.91 -9.31 1.67
CA ALA A 318 25.30 -9.45 1.29
C ALA A 318 26.28 -9.43 2.48
N ASP A 319 25.90 -8.75 3.55
CA ASP A 319 26.65 -8.65 4.80
C ASP A 319 26.29 -9.75 5.82
N THR A 320 25.35 -10.63 5.50
CA THR A 320 24.95 -11.77 6.35
C THR A 320 25.07 -13.12 5.64
N PRO A 321 26.25 -13.47 5.07
CA PRO A 321 26.41 -14.69 4.29
C PRO A 321 26.28 -15.98 5.12
N TYR A 322 26.26 -15.88 6.45
CA TYR A 322 26.17 -17.02 7.38
C TYR A 322 24.72 -17.33 7.83
N LEU A 323 23.73 -16.68 7.20
CA LEU A 323 22.33 -16.96 7.53
C LEU A 323 21.94 -18.33 6.96
N THR A 324 21.77 -19.32 7.85
CA THR A 324 21.41 -20.71 7.50
C THR A 324 19.95 -21.00 7.87
N PRO A 325 19.29 -22.01 7.24
CA PRO A 325 17.96 -22.42 7.65
C PRO A 325 17.83 -22.76 9.15
N ALA A 326 18.86 -23.39 9.74
CA ALA A 326 18.89 -23.71 11.17
C ALA A 326 18.89 -22.44 12.03
N ARG A 327 19.69 -21.44 11.68
CA ARG A 327 19.72 -20.15 12.40
C ARG A 327 18.39 -19.40 12.27
N VAL A 328 17.80 -19.37 11.08
CA VAL A 328 16.47 -18.79 10.84
C VAL A 328 15.41 -19.46 11.71
N THR A 329 15.40 -20.79 11.74
CA THR A 329 14.46 -21.59 12.57
C THR A 329 14.63 -21.29 14.07
N SER A 330 15.89 -21.17 14.55
CA SER A 330 16.17 -20.82 15.95
C SER A 330 15.62 -19.43 16.30
N VAL A 331 15.93 -18.42 15.50
CA VAL A 331 15.45 -17.04 15.72
C VAL A 331 13.91 -16.99 15.66
N ALA A 332 13.30 -17.71 14.71
CA ALA A 332 11.85 -17.78 14.63
C ALA A 332 11.22 -18.37 15.89
N ALA A 333 11.84 -19.43 16.44
CA ALA A 333 11.35 -20.08 17.66
C ALA A 333 11.45 -19.19 18.93
N GLU A 334 12.38 -18.25 18.95
CA GLU A 334 12.53 -17.28 20.05
C GLU A 334 11.49 -16.16 19.97
N LEU A 335 11.06 -15.79 18.74
CA LEU A 335 10.19 -14.63 18.50
C LEU A 335 8.72 -14.99 18.24
N GLY A 336 8.43 -16.28 17.99
CA GLY A 336 7.07 -16.73 17.67
C GLY A 336 7.00 -18.19 17.25
N PRO A 337 6.05 -18.55 16.39
CA PRO A 337 5.91 -19.93 15.91
C PRO A 337 7.03 -20.31 14.94
N ARG A 338 7.51 -21.54 15.04
CA ARG A 338 8.49 -22.08 14.09
C ARG A 338 7.85 -22.23 12.71
N PRO A 339 8.55 -21.88 11.61
CA PRO A 339 8.12 -22.23 10.26
C PRO A 339 8.13 -23.75 10.08
N PHE A 340 7.29 -24.26 9.20
CA PHE A 340 7.32 -25.68 8.80
C PHE A 340 8.59 -25.99 8.01
N ARG A 341 8.90 -25.11 7.02
CA ARG A 341 10.17 -25.16 6.27
C ARG A 341 10.77 -23.77 6.14
N VAL A 342 12.10 -23.72 6.00
CA VAL A 342 12.84 -22.49 5.66
C VAL A 342 13.51 -22.71 4.31
N HIS A 343 13.19 -21.85 3.36
CA HIS A 343 13.75 -21.82 2.01
C HIS A 343 14.69 -20.64 1.87
N MET A 344 15.97 -20.89 1.63
CA MET A 344 16.93 -19.85 1.27
C MET A 344 16.83 -19.64 -0.24
N VAL A 345 16.51 -18.42 -0.65
CA VAL A 345 16.27 -18.06 -2.06
C VAL A 345 17.09 -16.85 -2.46
N GLU A 346 17.42 -16.74 -3.75
CA GLU A 346 18.17 -15.60 -4.27
C GLU A 346 17.30 -14.33 -4.34
N ARG A 347 16.00 -14.48 -4.60
CA ARG A 347 15.03 -13.38 -4.65
C ARG A 347 13.62 -13.85 -4.34
N ILE A 348 12.79 -12.94 -3.86
CA ILE A 348 11.35 -13.10 -3.71
C ILE A 348 10.66 -12.27 -4.78
N GLU A 349 9.91 -12.92 -5.67
CA GLU A 349 9.17 -12.22 -6.71
C GLU A 349 8.00 -11.47 -6.10
N ARG A 350 7.92 -10.17 -6.39
CA ARG A 350 6.84 -9.29 -5.93
C ARG A 350 6.14 -8.64 -7.12
N SER A 351 4.85 -8.33 -6.93
CA SER A 351 4.10 -7.50 -7.87
C SER A 351 4.64 -6.05 -7.87
N ALA A 352 4.23 -5.24 -8.84
CA ALA A 352 4.54 -3.81 -8.87
C ALA A 352 4.06 -3.07 -7.60
N THR A 353 3.07 -3.63 -6.88
CA THR A 353 2.55 -3.10 -5.61
C THR A 353 3.23 -3.72 -4.38
N GLY A 354 4.29 -4.51 -4.55
CA GLY A 354 5.05 -5.12 -3.45
C GLY A 354 4.45 -6.42 -2.87
N LYS A 355 3.30 -6.89 -3.36
CA LYS A 355 2.71 -8.17 -2.94
C LYS A 355 3.57 -9.35 -3.44
N THR A 356 3.84 -10.31 -2.57
CA THR A 356 4.55 -11.55 -2.94
C THR A 356 3.76 -12.29 -4.02
N ARG A 357 4.39 -12.59 -5.17
CA ARG A 357 3.82 -13.49 -6.16
C ARG A 357 3.97 -14.92 -5.66
N ARG A 358 3.08 -15.82 -6.12
CA ARG A 358 3.11 -17.24 -5.75
C ARG A 358 4.50 -17.83 -6.06
N LEU A 359 5.30 -18.07 -5.02
CA LEU A 359 6.55 -18.80 -5.16
C LEU A 359 6.17 -20.28 -5.33
N GLN A 360 6.41 -20.84 -6.52
CA GLN A 360 6.41 -22.28 -6.66
C GLN A 360 7.68 -22.80 -5.95
N PRO A 361 7.58 -23.82 -5.07
CA PRO A 361 8.77 -24.47 -4.57
C PRO A 361 9.56 -25.00 -5.78
N ALA A 362 10.85 -24.67 -5.85
CA ALA A 362 11.74 -25.27 -6.81
C ALA A 362 11.58 -26.79 -6.70
N HIS A 363 11.27 -27.45 -7.80
CA HIS A 363 11.20 -28.90 -7.89
C HIS A 363 12.56 -29.44 -7.46
N THR A 364 12.67 -29.88 -6.21
CA THR A 364 13.82 -30.71 -5.80
C THR A 364 13.57 -32.07 -6.46
N PRO A 365 14.46 -32.54 -7.35
CA PRO A 365 14.31 -33.87 -7.85
C PRO A 365 14.40 -34.84 -6.66
N ASP A 366 13.39 -35.70 -6.57
CA ASP A 366 13.31 -36.82 -5.61
C ASP A 366 14.54 -37.71 -5.80
N THR A 367 15.59 -37.49 -5.01
CA THR A 367 16.70 -38.43 -4.92
C THR A 367 16.17 -39.62 -4.10
N GLY A 368 15.49 -40.53 -4.82
CA GLY A 368 15.07 -41.79 -4.29
C GLY A 368 16.26 -42.60 -3.74
N VAL A 369 16.40 -42.57 -2.44
CA VAL A 369 17.12 -43.64 -1.72
C VAL A 369 16.04 -44.56 -1.22
N LYS A 370 15.85 -45.67 -1.92
CA LYS A 370 15.12 -46.85 -1.41
C LYS A 370 15.91 -47.51 -0.30
N PRO A 371 15.22 -48.14 0.66
CA PRO A 371 15.79 -48.77 1.85
C PRO A 371 16.77 -49.90 1.58
#